data_79808dc16f6c8c2d8b78fbca5173c517
#
_entry.id   79808dc16f6c8c2d8b78fbca5173c517
#
_cell.length_a   1.000
_cell.length_b   1.000
_cell.length_c   1.000
_cell.angle_alpha   90.00
_cell.angle_beta   90.00
_cell.angle_gamma   90.00
#
_symmetry.space_group_name_H-M   'P 1'
#
loop_
_entity.id
_entity.type
_entity.pdbx_description
1 polymer ?
#
loop_
_entity_poly.entity_id
_entity_poly.type
_entity_poly.pdbx_seq_one_letter_code
_entity_poly.pdbx_strand_id
1 'polypeptide(L)'
;MTLLALTLVAFALGVVVQSRARTPLANPTLIATLVVGACLLLSHTPYDRYATDVKPLTFLLGPAVVALAVPMYRLRALLARQWPALAVGGLSGTVMAVLADSLLARTLPLTPDAARSLPTAPATSPVALQLAQFTHAPPTLAATLAVLSGLVGALVLPHFLTVLGVRHPLARGIAIGSVAHGVGTARAQEEGEQTGAASSIGMGLAALAVTLIVAVMQGG
;
A
#
# COMPACT_ATOMS: atom_id res chain seq x y z
N MET A 1 2.32 -23.94 11.14
CA MET A 1 1.02 -23.54 11.77
C MET A 1 1.17 -22.60 12.97
N THR A 2 2.23 -22.69 13.76
CA THR A 2 2.48 -21.77 14.90
C THR A 2 2.68 -20.31 14.47
N LEU A 3 3.38 -20.07 13.35
CA LEU A 3 3.64 -18.71 12.87
C LEU A 3 2.41 -18.06 12.22
N LEU A 4 1.51 -18.85 11.63
CA LEU A 4 0.19 -18.38 11.19
C LEU A 4 -0.64 -17.89 12.39
N ALA A 5 -0.71 -18.70 13.46
CA ALA A 5 -1.42 -18.32 14.68
C ALA A 5 -0.81 -17.06 15.31
N LEU A 6 0.53 -16.97 15.37
CA LEU A 6 1.23 -15.78 15.84
C LEU A 6 0.80 -14.53 15.05
N THR A 7 0.74 -14.62 13.72
CA THR A 7 0.34 -13.50 12.87
C THR A 7 -1.09 -13.05 13.14
N LEU A 8 -2.03 -14.01 13.26
CA LEU A 8 -3.43 -13.72 13.56
C LEU A 8 -3.60 -13.10 14.96
N VAL A 9 -2.92 -13.65 15.97
CA VAL A 9 -2.95 -13.11 17.34
C VAL A 9 -2.32 -11.71 17.39
N ALA A 10 -1.19 -11.49 16.73
CA ALA A 10 -0.55 -10.19 16.67
C ALA A 10 -1.45 -9.14 16.01
N PHE A 11 -2.17 -9.51 14.94
CA PHE A 11 -3.12 -8.62 14.28
C PHE A 11 -4.34 -8.33 15.18
N ALA A 12 -4.91 -9.36 15.82
CA ALA A 12 -6.01 -9.20 16.77
C ALA A 12 -5.62 -8.30 17.95
N LEU A 13 -4.42 -8.47 18.48
CA LEU A 13 -3.86 -7.57 19.50
C LEU A 13 -3.78 -6.13 18.98
N GLY A 14 -3.31 -5.93 17.76
CA GLY A 14 -3.28 -4.62 17.11
C GLY A 14 -4.67 -3.98 17.03
N VAL A 15 -5.71 -4.73 16.65
CA VAL A 15 -7.10 -4.25 16.62
C VAL A 15 -7.58 -3.82 18.02
N VAL A 16 -7.28 -4.61 19.05
CA VAL A 16 -7.62 -4.25 20.44
C VAL A 16 -6.89 -2.99 20.89
N VAL A 17 -5.60 -2.86 20.55
CA VAL A 17 -4.81 -1.66 20.90
C VAL A 17 -5.36 -0.43 20.18
N GLN A 18 -5.67 -0.54 18.88
CA GLN A 18 -6.26 0.55 18.10
C GLN A 18 -7.59 1.02 18.70
N SER A 19 -8.46 0.10 19.09
CA SER A 19 -9.78 0.44 19.66
C SER A 19 -9.68 1.23 20.97
N ARG A 20 -8.59 1.02 21.73
CA ARG A 20 -8.34 1.71 23.01
C ARG A 20 -7.52 2.99 22.86
N ALA A 21 -6.44 2.96 22.10
CA ALA A 21 -5.49 4.06 22.01
C ALA A 21 -5.94 5.19 21.06
N ARG A 22 -6.76 4.88 20.05
CA ARG A 22 -7.30 5.83 19.05
C ARG A 22 -6.24 6.75 18.40
N THR A 23 -5.00 6.28 18.34
CA THR A 23 -3.88 7.01 17.69
C THR A 23 -3.54 6.36 16.34
N PRO A 24 -3.06 7.12 15.34
CA PRO A 24 -2.62 6.55 14.07
C PRO A 24 -1.53 5.48 14.23
N LEU A 25 -0.65 5.62 15.22
CA LEU A 25 0.41 4.66 15.52
C LEU A 25 -0.10 3.32 16.06
N ALA A 26 -1.34 3.28 16.55
CA ALA A 26 -2.00 2.04 16.99
C ALA A 26 -2.58 1.24 15.81
N ASN A 27 -2.05 1.43 14.59
CA ASN A 27 -2.50 0.69 13.41
C ASN A 27 -2.23 -0.82 13.57
N PRO A 28 -3.24 -1.69 13.38
CA PRO A 28 -3.11 -3.14 13.59
C PRO A 28 -2.05 -3.79 12.72
N THR A 29 -1.91 -3.32 11.47
CA THR A 29 -0.89 -3.83 10.54
C THR A 29 0.51 -3.48 11.03
N LEU A 30 0.74 -2.24 11.51
CA LEU A 30 2.01 -1.83 12.08
C LEU A 30 2.36 -2.68 13.31
N ILE A 31 1.44 -2.82 14.24
CA ILE A 31 1.63 -3.61 15.46
C ILE A 31 1.94 -5.08 15.12
N ALA A 32 1.15 -5.68 14.22
CA ALA A 32 1.36 -7.05 13.80
C ALA A 32 2.75 -7.23 13.14
N THR A 33 3.13 -6.30 12.26
CA THR A 33 4.45 -6.33 11.60
C THR A 33 5.59 -6.26 12.61
N LEU A 34 5.50 -5.35 13.59
CA LEU A 34 6.53 -5.21 14.63
C LEU A 34 6.60 -6.44 15.54
N VAL A 35 5.45 -6.96 15.98
CA VAL A 35 5.40 -8.15 16.86
C VAL A 35 5.94 -9.39 16.14
N VAL A 36 5.45 -9.67 14.93
CA VAL A 36 5.90 -10.82 14.15
C VAL A 36 7.38 -10.68 13.80
N GLY A 37 7.80 -9.49 13.33
CA GLY A 37 9.21 -9.22 13.01
C GLY A 37 10.13 -9.42 14.20
N ALA A 38 9.78 -8.89 15.38
CA ALA A 38 10.52 -9.09 16.61
C ALA A 38 10.59 -10.58 16.99
N CYS A 39 9.47 -11.31 16.92
CA CYS A 39 9.45 -12.73 17.21
C CYS A 39 10.34 -13.54 16.27
N LEU A 40 10.35 -13.24 14.97
CA LEU A 40 11.19 -13.93 13.98
C LEU A 40 12.68 -13.66 14.26
N LEU A 41 13.04 -12.41 14.56
CA LEU A 41 14.42 -12.02 14.88
C LEU A 41 14.91 -12.68 16.15
N LEU A 42 14.13 -12.64 17.25
CA LEU A 42 14.49 -13.22 18.53
C LEU A 42 14.57 -14.75 18.49
N SER A 43 13.70 -15.39 17.69
CA SER A 43 13.70 -16.85 17.53
C SER A 43 14.67 -17.35 16.46
N HIS A 44 15.43 -16.44 15.80
CA HIS A 44 16.29 -16.76 14.67
C HIS A 44 15.57 -17.58 13.57
N THR A 45 14.25 -17.35 13.39
CA THR A 45 13.45 -18.11 12.43
C THR A 45 13.66 -17.52 11.03
N PRO A 46 14.11 -18.33 10.04
CA PRO A 46 14.29 -17.84 8.69
C PRO A 46 12.96 -17.47 8.04
N TYR A 47 12.99 -16.43 7.20
CA TYR A 47 11.79 -15.90 6.53
C TYR A 47 11.06 -16.97 5.68
N ASP A 48 11.78 -17.87 5.03
CA ASP A 48 11.20 -18.92 4.18
C ASP A 48 10.27 -19.87 4.98
N ARG A 49 10.63 -20.16 6.22
CA ARG A 49 9.78 -20.92 7.13
C ARG A 49 8.52 -20.16 7.47
N TYR A 50 8.64 -18.87 7.79
CA TYR A 50 7.50 -18.00 8.03
C TYR A 50 6.59 -17.92 6.81
N ALA A 51 7.13 -17.62 5.63
CA ALA A 51 6.40 -17.54 4.38
C ALA A 51 5.62 -18.83 4.05
N THR A 52 6.21 -20.00 4.37
CA THR A 52 5.56 -21.29 4.19
C THR A 52 4.37 -21.47 5.14
N ASP A 53 4.52 -21.11 6.40
CA ASP A 53 3.45 -21.23 7.40
C ASP A 53 2.27 -20.28 7.12
N VAL A 54 2.51 -19.12 6.54
CA VAL A 54 1.48 -18.10 6.26
C VAL A 54 0.90 -18.18 4.84
N LYS A 55 1.24 -19.18 4.05
CA LYS A 55 0.67 -19.43 2.71
C LYS A 55 -0.87 -19.30 2.65
N PRO A 56 -1.66 -19.78 3.63
CA PRO A 56 -3.10 -19.60 3.61
C PRO A 56 -3.53 -18.13 3.59
N LEU A 57 -2.83 -17.23 4.33
CA LEU A 57 -3.11 -15.80 4.29
C LEU A 57 -2.74 -15.18 2.94
N THR A 58 -1.59 -15.58 2.40
CA THR A 58 -1.15 -15.12 1.06
C THR A 58 -2.14 -15.54 -0.02
N PHE A 59 -2.69 -16.76 0.07
CA PHE A 59 -3.73 -17.23 -0.86
C PHE A 59 -5.00 -16.38 -0.77
N LEU A 60 -5.40 -15.94 0.42
CA LEU A 60 -6.58 -15.09 0.63
C LEU A 60 -6.41 -13.65 0.09
N LEU A 61 -5.19 -13.22 -0.22
CA LEU A 61 -4.94 -11.90 -0.81
C LEU A 61 -5.69 -11.70 -2.13
N GLY A 62 -5.71 -12.72 -3.00
CA GLY A 62 -6.44 -12.66 -4.26
C GLY A 62 -7.95 -12.39 -4.06
N PRO A 63 -8.67 -13.26 -3.34
CA PRO A 63 -10.07 -13.03 -3.00
C PRO A 63 -10.32 -11.69 -2.28
N ALA A 64 -9.43 -11.27 -1.37
CA ALA A 64 -9.56 -10.00 -0.67
C ALA A 64 -9.50 -8.80 -1.62
N VAL A 65 -8.57 -8.81 -2.59
CA VAL A 65 -8.49 -7.76 -3.62
C VAL A 65 -9.74 -7.76 -4.51
N VAL A 66 -10.24 -8.93 -4.89
CA VAL A 66 -11.48 -9.04 -5.68
C VAL A 66 -12.68 -8.52 -4.87
N ALA A 67 -12.72 -8.72 -3.57
CA ALA A 67 -13.78 -8.21 -2.70
C ALA A 67 -13.86 -6.66 -2.69
N LEU A 68 -12.78 -5.95 -3.00
CA LEU A 68 -12.78 -4.49 -3.17
C LEU A 68 -13.68 -4.04 -4.34
N ALA A 69 -13.99 -4.92 -5.29
CA ALA A 69 -14.94 -4.62 -6.36
C ALA A 69 -16.38 -4.44 -5.85
N VAL A 70 -16.74 -5.01 -4.70
CA VAL A 70 -18.10 -4.92 -4.14
C VAL A 70 -18.51 -3.48 -3.85
N PRO A 71 -17.78 -2.68 -3.04
CA PRO A 71 -18.10 -1.27 -2.83
C PRO A 71 -18.04 -0.46 -4.14
N MET A 72 -17.08 -0.76 -5.03
CA MET A 72 -17.01 -0.10 -6.34
C MET A 72 -18.26 -0.36 -7.18
N TYR A 73 -18.75 -1.60 -7.21
CA TYR A 73 -19.97 -1.95 -7.94
C TYR A 73 -21.21 -1.29 -7.33
N ARG A 74 -21.34 -1.25 -6.00
CA ARG A 74 -22.44 -0.56 -5.31
C ARG A 74 -22.50 0.92 -5.63
N LEU A 75 -21.34 1.56 -5.71
CA LEU A 75 -21.19 2.98 -5.97
C LEU A 75 -20.92 3.33 -7.45
N ARG A 76 -21.10 2.38 -8.39
CA ARG A 76 -20.72 2.53 -9.80
C ARG A 76 -21.28 3.77 -10.48
N ALA A 77 -22.52 4.16 -10.17
CA ALA A 77 -23.14 5.35 -10.75
C ALA A 77 -22.46 6.64 -10.28
N LEU A 78 -22.13 6.74 -9.00
CA LEU A 78 -21.38 7.85 -8.44
C LEU A 78 -19.95 7.92 -9.02
N LEU A 79 -19.25 6.79 -9.04
CA LEU A 79 -17.88 6.70 -9.54
C LEU A 79 -17.81 7.01 -11.05
N ALA A 80 -18.79 6.54 -11.84
CA ALA A 80 -18.88 6.87 -13.27
C ALA A 80 -19.08 8.36 -13.51
N ARG A 81 -19.92 9.03 -12.71
CA ARG A 81 -20.13 10.49 -12.83
C ARG A 81 -18.88 11.29 -12.44
N GLN A 82 -18.07 10.78 -11.51
CA GLN A 82 -16.88 11.44 -11.01
C GLN A 82 -15.59 10.91 -11.66
N TRP A 83 -15.73 10.03 -12.69
CA TRP A 83 -14.60 9.36 -13.31
C TRP A 83 -13.48 10.31 -13.78
N PRO A 84 -13.77 11.45 -14.46
CA PRO A 84 -12.69 12.34 -14.88
C PRO A 84 -11.88 12.90 -13.71
N ALA A 85 -12.56 13.27 -12.63
CA ALA A 85 -11.89 13.79 -11.43
C ALA A 85 -11.07 12.69 -10.73
N LEU A 86 -11.59 11.47 -10.65
CA LEU A 86 -10.89 10.32 -10.07
C LEU A 86 -9.67 9.93 -10.92
N ALA A 87 -9.81 9.91 -12.25
CA ALA A 87 -8.72 9.60 -13.16
C ALA A 87 -7.61 10.65 -13.05
N VAL A 88 -7.94 11.93 -13.16
CA VAL A 88 -6.95 13.02 -13.05
C VAL A 88 -6.29 13.01 -11.66
N GLY A 89 -7.07 12.91 -10.59
CA GLY A 89 -6.55 12.88 -9.22
C GLY A 89 -5.66 11.67 -8.95
N GLY A 90 -6.07 10.47 -9.39
CA GLY A 90 -5.29 9.25 -9.21
C GLY A 90 -3.99 9.25 -10.01
N LEU A 91 -4.07 9.61 -11.29
CA LEU A 91 -2.89 9.66 -12.15
C LEU A 91 -1.91 10.74 -11.70
N SER A 92 -2.38 11.96 -11.42
CA SER A 92 -1.50 13.03 -10.94
C SER A 92 -0.88 12.70 -9.59
N GLY A 93 -1.64 12.12 -8.66
CA GLY A 93 -1.12 11.66 -7.37
C GLY A 93 -0.03 10.62 -7.53
N THR A 94 -0.22 9.63 -8.40
CA THR A 94 0.79 8.61 -8.68
C THR A 94 2.02 9.17 -9.37
N VAL A 95 1.86 10.03 -10.38
CA VAL A 95 2.98 10.70 -11.06
C VAL A 95 3.81 11.50 -10.05
N MET A 96 3.16 12.27 -9.19
CA MET A 96 3.85 13.05 -8.16
C MET A 96 4.57 12.15 -7.14
N ALA A 97 3.99 11.01 -6.77
CA ALA A 97 4.64 10.03 -5.89
C ALA A 97 5.91 9.46 -6.55
N VAL A 98 5.83 8.98 -7.80
CA VAL A 98 6.99 8.46 -8.53
C VAL A 98 8.07 9.53 -8.72
N LEU A 99 7.69 10.78 -9.01
CA LEU A 99 8.64 11.88 -9.11
C LEU A 99 9.31 12.18 -7.77
N ALA A 100 8.55 12.21 -6.67
CA ALA A 100 9.10 12.40 -5.33
C ALA A 100 10.07 11.27 -4.95
N ASP A 101 9.69 10.02 -5.18
CA ASP A 101 10.54 8.86 -4.93
C ASP A 101 11.81 8.88 -5.79
N SER A 102 11.68 9.28 -7.06
CA SER A 102 12.82 9.42 -7.97
C SER A 102 13.75 10.57 -7.53
N LEU A 103 13.20 11.66 -7.02
CA LEU A 103 13.98 12.77 -6.45
C LEU A 103 14.69 12.33 -5.17
N LEU A 104 14.00 11.64 -4.26
CA LEU A 104 14.61 11.09 -3.05
C LEU A 104 15.73 10.09 -3.37
N ALA A 105 15.53 9.26 -4.40
CA ALA A 105 16.54 8.32 -4.86
C ALA A 105 17.83 9.01 -5.35
N ARG A 106 17.73 10.25 -5.85
CA ARG A 106 18.89 11.04 -6.34
C ARG A 106 19.53 11.91 -5.26
N THR A 107 18.75 12.36 -4.27
CA THR A 107 19.21 13.35 -3.27
C THR A 107 19.69 12.71 -1.97
N LEU A 108 19.17 11.54 -1.64
CA LEU A 108 19.56 10.82 -0.43
C LEU A 108 20.76 9.89 -0.70
N PRO A 109 21.64 9.67 0.27
CA PRO A 109 22.77 8.74 0.17
C PRO A 109 22.29 7.28 0.26
N LEU A 110 21.48 6.85 -0.71
CA LEU A 110 20.92 5.50 -0.79
C LEU A 110 21.89 4.55 -1.48
N THR A 111 21.78 3.26 -1.16
CA THR A 111 22.45 2.24 -1.95
C THR A 111 21.87 2.21 -3.37
N PRO A 112 22.67 1.83 -4.39
CA PRO A 112 22.18 1.75 -5.78
C PRO A 112 20.92 0.90 -5.92
N ASP A 113 20.81 -0.19 -5.15
CA ASP A 113 19.66 -1.08 -5.14
C ASP A 113 18.40 -0.41 -4.59
N ALA A 114 18.53 0.35 -3.50
CA ALA A 114 17.43 1.11 -2.94
C ALA A 114 16.98 2.23 -3.89
N ALA A 115 17.91 2.95 -4.49
CA ALA A 115 17.62 4.02 -5.44
C ALA A 115 16.85 3.50 -6.69
N ARG A 116 17.21 2.32 -7.20
CA ARG A 116 16.51 1.66 -8.32
C ARG A 116 15.15 1.10 -7.93
N SER A 117 14.97 0.70 -6.67
CA SER A 117 13.70 0.14 -6.18
C SER A 117 12.66 1.22 -5.85
N LEU A 118 13.09 2.40 -5.42
CA LEU A 118 12.21 3.43 -4.85
C LEU A 118 11.12 3.91 -5.82
N PRO A 119 11.36 4.15 -7.13
CA PRO A 119 10.32 4.59 -8.06
C PRO A 119 9.17 3.60 -8.25
N THR A 120 9.33 2.35 -7.83
CA THR A 120 8.27 1.32 -7.89
C THR A 120 7.40 1.29 -6.62
N ALA A 121 7.80 2.00 -5.57
CA ALA A 121 7.14 1.96 -4.26
C ALA A 121 5.67 2.42 -4.26
N PRO A 122 5.20 3.37 -5.11
CA PRO A 122 3.79 3.72 -5.18
C PRO A 122 2.90 2.62 -5.78
N ALA A 123 3.46 1.56 -6.37
CA ALA A 123 2.72 0.40 -6.84
C ALA A 123 2.49 -0.63 -5.72
N THR A 124 1.54 -1.55 -5.94
CA THR A 124 1.36 -2.70 -5.03
C THR A 124 2.59 -3.61 -5.05
N SER A 125 2.88 -4.30 -3.95
CA SER A 125 4.05 -5.19 -3.85
C SER A 125 4.17 -6.21 -4.99
N PRO A 126 3.10 -6.87 -5.48
CA PRO A 126 3.20 -7.76 -6.63
C PRO A 126 3.63 -7.04 -7.91
N VAL A 127 3.17 -5.81 -8.12
CA VAL A 127 3.56 -4.99 -9.28
C VAL A 127 4.99 -4.50 -9.13
N ALA A 128 5.38 -4.00 -7.96
CA ALA A 128 6.75 -3.56 -7.68
C ALA A 128 7.77 -4.70 -7.88
N LEU A 129 7.42 -5.92 -7.45
CA LEU A 129 8.24 -7.12 -7.65
C LEU A 129 8.47 -7.42 -9.15
N GLN A 130 7.44 -7.28 -9.98
CA GLN A 130 7.58 -7.48 -11.43
C GLN A 130 8.36 -6.33 -12.09
N LEU A 131 8.11 -5.09 -11.67
CA LEU A 131 8.79 -3.92 -12.21
C LEU A 131 10.28 -3.87 -11.84
N ALA A 132 10.69 -4.53 -10.76
CA ALA A 132 12.08 -4.64 -10.35
C ALA A 132 12.98 -5.25 -11.45
N GLN A 133 12.43 -6.11 -12.31
CA GLN A 133 13.15 -6.67 -13.45
C GLN A 133 13.55 -5.59 -14.47
N PHE A 134 12.68 -4.61 -14.68
CA PHE A 134 12.93 -3.49 -15.59
C PHE A 134 13.87 -2.44 -14.99
N THR A 135 13.78 -2.19 -13.68
CA THR A 135 14.67 -1.23 -13.00
C THR A 135 16.01 -1.82 -12.58
N HIS A 136 16.27 -3.10 -12.89
CA HIS A 136 17.45 -3.83 -12.42
C HIS A 136 17.65 -3.75 -10.90
N ALA A 137 16.53 -3.68 -10.18
CA ALA A 137 16.48 -3.67 -8.71
C ALA A 137 16.31 -5.08 -8.16
N PRO A 138 16.74 -5.36 -6.92
CA PRO A 138 16.39 -6.61 -6.24
C PRO A 138 14.88 -6.70 -6.02
N PRO A 139 14.18 -7.74 -6.56
CA PRO A 139 12.72 -7.83 -6.47
C PRO A 139 12.16 -7.79 -5.05
N THR A 140 12.84 -8.45 -4.12
CA THR A 140 12.47 -8.47 -2.71
C THR A 140 12.54 -7.07 -2.07
N LEU A 141 13.56 -6.27 -2.44
CA LEU A 141 13.71 -4.91 -1.93
C LEU A 141 12.62 -3.99 -2.49
N ALA A 142 12.32 -4.07 -3.79
CA ALA A 142 11.23 -3.30 -4.41
C ALA A 142 9.88 -3.62 -3.75
N ALA A 143 9.57 -4.91 -3.56
CA ALA A 143 8.35 -5.32 -2.87
C ALA A 143 8.31 -4.84 -1.40
N THR A 144 9.44 -4.87 -0.69
CA THR A 144 9.54 -4.37 0.69
C THR A 144 9.31 -2.87 0.77
N LEU A 145 9.92 -2.08 -0.12
CA LEU A 145 9.71 -0.63 -0.16
C LEU A 145 8.25 -0.29 -0.51
N ALA A 146 7.61 -1.05 -1.40
CA ALA A 146 6.19 -0.89 -1.66
C ALA A 146 5.34 -1.14 -0.40
N VAL A 147 5.62 -2.21 0.38
CA VAL A 147 4.92 -2.44 1.67
C VAL A 147 5.13 -1.29 2.63
N LEU A 148 6.36 -0.81 2.77
CA LEU A 148 6.70 0.30 3.66
C LEU A 148 6.00 1.60 3.23
N SER A 149 6.00 1.91 1.93
CA SER A 149 5.27 3.05 1.36
C SER A 149 3.78 2.98 1.70
N GLY A 150 3.15 1.82 1.48
CA GLY A 150 1.75 1.61 1.83
C GLY A 150 1.47 1.77 3.32
N LEU A 151 2.34 1.25 4.18
CA LEU A 151 2.19 1.35 5.63
C LEU A 151 2.34 2.81 6.10
N VAL A 152 3.38 3.51 5.64
CA VAL A 152 3.58 4.93 5.95
C VAL A 152 2.41 5.76 5.44
N GLY A 153 1.96 5.51 4.21
CA GLY A 153 0.81 6.18 3.62
C GLY A 153 -0.48 5.95 4.43
N ALA A 154 -0.75 4.73 4.85
CA ALA A 154 -1.93 4.41 5.68
C ALA A 154 -1.89 5.09 7.06
N LEU A 155 -0.71 5.32 7.61
CA LEU A 155 -0.53 5.99 8.90
C LEU A 155 -0.65 7.52 8.77
N VAL A 156 0.01 8.08 7.77
CA VAL A 156 0.21 9.54 7.66
C VAL A 156 -0.90 10.23 6.88
N LEU A 157 -1.30 9.67 5.72
CA LEU A 157 -2.20 10.37 4.79
C LEU A 157 -3.56 10.73 5.38
N PRO A 158 -4.26 9.88 6.15
CA PRO A 158 -5.55 10.24 6.71
C PRO A 158 -5.49 11.50 7.57
N HIS A 159 -4.47 11.60 8.41
CA HIS A 159 -4.24 12.78 9.25
C HIS A 159 -3.82 13.98 8.42
N PHE A 160 -2.86 13.82 7.52
CA PHE A 160 -2.35 14.86 6.64
C PHE A 160 -3.46 15.49 5.79
N LEU A 161 -4.31 14.68 5.16
CA LEU A 161 -5.46 15.16 4.40
C LEU A 161 -6.46 15.93 5.26
N THR A 162 -6.61 15.53 6.53
CA THR A 162 -7.47 16.25 7.49
C THR A 162 -6.89 17.62 7.83
N VAL A 163 -5.59 17.72 8.08
CA VAL A 163 -4.87 18.98 8.34
C VAL A 163 -4.96 19.92 7.13
N LEU A 164 -4.86 19.39 5.92
CA LEU A 164 -5.03 20.15 4.67
C LEU A 164 -6.49 20.52 4.37
N GLY A 165 -7.44 20.14 5.22
CA GLY A 165 -8.87 20.45 5.02
C GLY A 165 -9.55 19.65 3.93
N VAL A 166 -8.92 18.56 3.41
CA VAL A 166 -9.52 17.67 2.40
C VAL A 166 -10.54 16.77 3.10
N ARG A 167 -11.84 17.13 2.96
CA ARG A 167 -12.94 16.44 3.63
C ARG A 167 -13.79 15.56 2.70
N HIS A 168 -13.73 15.79 1.39
CA HIS A 168 -14.57 15.06 0.44
C HIS A 168 -14.13 13.58 0.35
N PRO A 169 -15.02 12.60 0.58
CA PRO A 169 -14.66 11.18 0.65
C PRO A 169 -13.92 10.66 -0.59
N LEU A 170 -14.39 11.01 -1.79
CA LEU A 170 -13.74 10.56 -3.03
C LEU A 170 -12.35 11.15 -3.19
N ALA A 171 -12.14 12.42 -2.80
CA ALA A 171 -10.82 13.05 -2.88
C ALA A 171 -9.82 12.41 -1.89
N ARG A 172 -10.29 12.10 -0.67
CA ARG A 172 -9.48 11.38 0.31
C ARG A 172 -9.12 9.99 -0.20
N GLY A 173 -10.13 9.25 -0.67
CA GLY A 173 -9.93 7.89 -1.16
C GLY A 173 -8.95 7.82 -2.32
N ILE A 174 -9.14 8.65 -3.36
CA ILE A 174 -8.24 8.64 -4.52
C ILE A 174 -6.80 9.02 -4.13
N ALA A 175 -6.63 9.99 -3.24
CA ALA A 175 -5.31 10.39 -2.74
C ALA A 175 -4.62 9.26 -1.97
N ILE A 176 -5.34 8.56 -1.10
CA ILE A 176 -4.78 7.44 -0.33
C ILE A 176 -4.44 6.27 -1.26
N GLY A 177 -5.37 5.89 -2.15
CA GLY A 177 -5.19 4.73 -3.03
C GLY A 177 -4.07 4.90 -4.05
N SER A 178 -3.88 6.12 -4.56
CA SER A 178 -2.87 6.41 -5.59
C SER A 178 -1.42 6.32 -5.11
N VAL A 179 -1.18 6.33 -3.79
CA VAL A 179 0.19 6.30 -3.23
C VAL A 179 0.40 5.24 -2.14
N ALA A 180 -0.69 4.78 -1.48
CA ALA A 180 -0.61 3.81 -0.39
C ALA A 180 -1.26 2.46 -0.72
N HIS A 181 -1.66 2.26 -1.97
CA HIS A 181 -2.17 1.02 -2.57
C HIS A 181 -3.07 0.18 -1.63
N GLY A 182 -2.86 -1.16 -1.51
CA GLY A 182 -3.75 -2.06 -0.77
C GLY A 182 -3.84 -1.76 0.73
N VAL A 183 -2.73 -1.44 1.39
CA VAL A 183 -2.70 -1.10 2.82
C VAL A 183 -3.45 0.20 3.10
N GLY A 184 -3.20 1.22 2.27
CA GLY A 184 -3.94 2.48 2.32
C GLY A 184 -5.42 2.31 2.01
N THR A 185 -5.77 1.44 1.04
CA THR A 185 -7.17 1.16 0.68
C THR A 185 -7.92 0.49 1.84
N ALA A 186 -7.32 -0.45 2.55
CA ALA A 186 -7.90 -1.03 3.75
C ALA A 186 -8.17 0.06 4.81
N ARG A 187 -7.22 0.98 5.02
CA ARG A 187 -7.40 2.12 5.92
C ARG A 187 -8.47 3.10 5.45
N ALA A 188 -8.55 3.35 4.12
CA ALA A 188 -9.56 4.23 3.53
C ALA A 188 -10.99 3.69 3.70
N GLN A 189 -11.17 2.36 3.71
CA GLN A 189 -12.46 1.73 3.98
C GLN A 189 -12.97 1.98 5.41
N GLU A 190 -12.07 2.13 6.38
CA GLU A 190 -12.46 2.50 7.76
C GLU A 190 -13.04 3.92 7.82
N GLU A 191 -12.72 4.81 6.87
CA GLU A 191 -13.30 6.14 6.77
C GLU A 191 -14.70 6.15 6.11
N GLY A 192 -15.07 5.07 5.42
CA GLY A 192 -16.37 4.88 4.80
C GLY A 192 -16.32 4.26 3.41
N GLU A 193 -17.46 3.75 2.95
CA GLU A 193 -17.58 3.01 1.68
C GLU A 193 -17.16 3.84 0.45
N GLN A 194 -17.50 5.13 0.41
CA GLN A 194 -17.11 6.02 -0.69
C GLN A 194 -15.59 6.24 -0.75
N THR A 195 -14.96 6.45 0.41
CA THR A 195 -13.52 6.63 0.52
C THR A 195 -12.79 5.35 0.09
N GLY A 196 -13.25 4.20 0.56
CA GLY A 196 -12.69 2.89 0.19
C GLY A 196 -12.84 2.59 -1.30
N ALA A 197 -14.04 2.83 -1.89
CA ALA A 197 -14.26 2.61 -3.32
C ALA A 197 -13.38 3.50 -4.20
N ALA A 198 -13.25 4.79 -3.86
CA ALA A 198 -12.37 5.70 -4.58
C ALA A 198 -10.89 5.32 -4.42
N SER A 199 -10.49 4.84 -3.24
CA SER A 199 -9.13 4.33 -2.98
C SER A 199 -8.82 3.09 -3.82
N SER A 200 -9.79 2.19 -4.00
CA SER A 200 -9.64 1.01 -4.87
C SER A 200 -9.37 1.41 -6.34
N ILE A 201 -10.05 2.46 -6.83
CA ILE A 201 -9.77 3.04 -8.16
C ILE A 201 -8.35 3.62 -8.19
N GLY A 202 -7.98 4.42 -7.18
CA GLY A 202 -6.64 5.00 -7.06
C GLY A 202 -5.53 3.96 -7.10
N MET A 203 -5.70 2.87 -6.35
CA MET A 203 -4.77 1.74 -6.34
C MET A 203 -4.62 1.10 -7.74
N GLY A 204 -5.73 0.89 -8.46
CA GLY A 204 -5.70 0.34 -9.81
C GLY A 204 -5.03 1.28 -10.81
N LEU A 205 -5.34 2.58 -10.75
CA LEU A 205 -4.70 3.60 -11.58
C LEU A 205 -3.21 3.72 -11.28
N ALA A 206 -2.82 3.64 -10.00
CA ALA A 206 -1.41 3.66 -9.60
C ALA A 206 -0.64 2.47 -10.17
N ALA A 207 -1.20 1.27 -10.10
CA ALA A 207 -0.57 0.08 -10.68
C ALA A 207 -0.29 0.24 -12.18
N LEU A 208 -1.28 0.76 -12.93
CA LEU A 208 -1.13 1.03 -14.37
C LEU A 208 -0.14 2.16 -14.65
N ALA A 209 -0.26 3.29 -13.94
CA ALA A 209 0.56 4.46 -14.15
C ALA A 209 2.04 4.19 -13.83
N VAL A 210 2.34 3.56 -12.68
CA VAL A 210 3.73 3.21 -12.32
C VAL A 210 4.32 2.25 -13.36
N THR A 211 3.54 1.25 -13.82
CA THR A 211 3.99 0.32 -14.87
C THR A 211 4.38 1.06 -16.14
N LEU A 212 3.54 1.98 -16.62
CA LEU A 212 3.80 2.76 -17.82
C LEU A 212 4.99 3.71 -17.65
N ILE A 213 5.07 4.40 -16.51
CA ILE A 213 6.17 5.34 -16.23
C ILE A 213 7.51 4.59 -16.18
N VAL A 214 7.57 3.47 -15.45
CA VAL A 214 8.79 2.66 -15.36
C VAL A 214 9.18 2.09 -16.72
N ALA A 215 8.22 1.60 -17.51
CA ALA A 215 8.48 1.11 -18.86
C ALA A 215 9.07 2.20 -19.78
N VAL A 216 8.54 3.42 -19.72
CA VAL A 216 9.06 4.56 -20.50
C VAL A 216 10.45 4.99 -20.01
N MET A 217 10.69 5.01 -18.71
CA MET A 217 11.99 5.39 -18.13
C MET A 217 13.12 4.41 -18.48
N GLN A 218 12.79 3.17 -18.83
CA GLN A 218 13.78 2.12 -19.15
C GLN A 218 13.89 1.82 -20.64
N GLY A 219 12.92 2.29 -21.46
CA GLY A 219 12.91 2.08 -22.93
C GLY A 219 13.60 3.19 -23.73
N GLY A 220 14.09 4.23 -23.08
CA GLY A 220 14.93 5.29 -23.65
C GLY A 220 16.36 5.18 -23.19
#